data_168839eeec96284195b1a10dec8a9abf
#
_entry.id   168839eeec96284195b1a10dec8a9abf
#
_cell.length_a   1.000
_cell.length_b   1.000
_cell.length_c   1.000
_cell.angle_alpha   90.00
_cell.angle_beta   90.00
_cell.angle_gamma   90.00
#
_symmetry.space_group_name_H-M   'P 1'
#
loop_
_entity.id
_entity.type
_entity.pdbx_description
1 polymer ?
#
loop_
_entity_poly.entity_id
_entity_poly.type
_entity_poly.pdbx_seq_one_letter_code
_entity_poly.pdbx_strand_id
1 'polypeptide(L)'
;MDFRPFDIEGRALLNTYLQGSASVGSEYSYYAFICWFDQVEYAEEGGALYLRAVVEDGDMYWPPLVKEGVSAEDALSRIPDATIYFANEDFVNETYGKYQLHCERKWAEYIYDANDFIALEGKRYHAKRNHIKKFLKLYNSTVEQIKPEDKQDVLEFERKWLEDKDFDEKAKESALREMEIVDMWYDQAIKGTLIADIVRVDGEIVGVSIGEIMPSGNAVVMYEKGNIQFEGVYSYLANTFAKRNFSGCKYINRQEDMGLEGLRKSKLSYNPAFLNNRYVMTPLQCAKSPNKCCALTGYKVKRLTVEDYDTAMTFFESGREALEDKKHFLNYTEEEFKSVLEKGFMLGVFDGDKLLSTCAVDTDKEYGKKLAEICHAEKPINHYEFSGIMTAPEGQRKGISNALCREVIEYAKENLSPCVLCAVVQFDNLRSINNLQKLGFEERGRAEYNEYDFRYLCKNV
;
A
#
# COMPACT_ATOMS: atom_id res chain seq x y z
N MET A 1 -7.09 -24.97 16.30
CA MET A 1 -7.73 -23.62 16.31
C MET A 1 -9.23 -23.81 16.10
N ASP A 2 -10.05 -23.22 16.95
CA ASP A 2 -11.52 -23.38 16.92
C ASP A 2 -12.16 -22.13 16.27
N PHE A 3 -12.51 -22.25 15.00
CA PHE A 3 -13.15 -21.19 14.24
C PHE A 3 -14.65 -21.14 14.51
N ARG A 4 -15.17 -19.92 14.70
CA ARG A 4 -16.58 -19.62 14.94
C ARG A 4 -17.09 -18.63 13.91
N PRO A 5 -18.41 -18.63 13.58
CA PRO A 5 -18.99 -17.62 12.71
C PRO A 5 -18.68 -16.20 13.19
N PHE A 6 -18.33 -15.31 12.27
CA PHE A 6 -17.96 -13.92 12.57
C PHE A 6 -19.21 -13.07 12.81
N ASP A 7 -19.55 -12.93 14.07
CA ASP A 7 -20.74 -12.26 14.58
C ASP A 7 -20.42 -10.97 15.35
N ILE A 8 -21.35 -10.50 16.15
CA ILE A 8 -21.17 -9.28 16.94
C ILE A 8 -20.10 -9.44 18.05
N GLU A 9 -19.89 -10.66 18.56
CA GLU A 9 -18.82 -10.95 19.52
C GLU A 9 -17.46 -10.91 18.84
N GLY A 10 -17.36 -11.50 17.64
CA GLY A 10 -16.19 -11.44 16.78
C GLY A 10 -15.85 -10.00 16.39
N ARG A 11 -16.86 -9.17 16.09
CA ARG A 11 -16.67 -7.73 15.88
C ARG A 11 -16.12 -7.01 17.09
N ALA A 12 -16.68 -7.28 18.28
CA ALA A 12 -16.20 -6.66 19.51
C ALA A 12 -14.73 -7.03 19.77
N LEU A 13 -14.37 -8.30 19.54
CA LEU A 13 -12.99 -8.76 19.64
C LEU A 13 -12.07 -8.10 18.60
N LEU A 14 -12.47 -8.06 17.34
CA LEU A 14 -11.73 -7.36 16.27
C LEU A 14 -11.44 -5.90 16.65
N ASN A 15 -12.43 -5.20 17.19
CA ASN A 15 -12.26 -3.82 17.63
C ASN A 15 -11.18 -3.66 18.71
N THR A 16 -11.04 -4.65 19.63
CA THR A 16 -9.98 -4.60 20.65
C THR A 16 -8.58 -4.73 20.05
N TYR A 17 -8.43 -5.51 18.98
CA TYR A 17 -7.17 -5.68 18.29
C TYR A 17 -6.80 -4.48 17.41
N LEU A 18 -7.80 -3.80 16.83
CA LEU A 18 -7.59 -2.62 15.99
C LEU A 18 -7.40 -1.34 16.80
N GLN A 19 -7.86 -1.29 18.05
CA GLN A 19 -7.75 -0.11 18.89
C GLN A 19 -6.28 0.26 19.13
N GLY A 20 -5.90 1.48 18.73
CA GLY A 20 -4.53 1.96 18.83
C GLY A 20 -3.56 1.40 17.77
N SER A 21 -4.06 0.57 16.84
CA SER A 21 -3.25 0.12 15.70
C SER A 21 -3.03 1.24 14.68
N ALA A 22 -1.98 1.12 13.86
CA ALA A 22 -1.73 2.03 12.73
C ALA A 22 -2.47 1.60 11.44
N SER A 23 -3.38 0.60 11.52
CA SER A 23 -4.07 0.08 10.34
C SER A 23 -4.85 1.16 9.61
N VAL A 24 -4.67 1.21 8.30
CA VAL A 24 -5.40 2.10 7.37
C VAL A 24 -6.21 1.32 6.33
N GLY A 25 -6.05 0.00 6.30
CA GLY A 25 -6.68 -0.87 5.32
C GLY A 25 -8.17 -1.08 5.58
N SER A 26 -8.96 -1.17 4.50
CA SER A 26 -10.40 -1.42 4.59
C SER A 26 -10.75 -2.89 4.84
N GLU A 27 -9.77 -3.77 4.74
CA GLU A 27 -9.93 -5.22 4.92
C GLU A 27 -10.38 -5.64 6.32
N TYR A 28 -10.27 -4.76 7.30
CA TYR A 28 -10.74 -5.02 8.67
C TYR A 28 -12.07 -4.32 9.01
N SER A 29 -12.77 -3.79 8.01
CA SER A 29 -14.14 -3.32 8.20
C SER A 29 -15.10 -4.50 8.39
N TYR A 30 -15.75 -4.58 9.55
CA TYR A 30 -16.71 -5.64 9.84
C TYR A 30 -17.81 -5.74 8.76
N TYR A 31 -18.35 -4.59 8.35
CA TYR A 31 -19.43 -4.57 7.36
C TYR A 31 -18.96 -4.88 5.94
N ALA A 32 -17.69 -4.67 5.62
CA ALA A 32 -17.14 -5.16 4.37
C ALA A 32 -17.02 -6.69 4.38
N PHE A 33 -16.53 -7.30 5.47
CA PHE A 33 -16.42 -8.75 5.57
C PHE A 33 -17.76 -9.48 5.36
N ILE A 34 -18.74 -9.18 6.21
CA ILE A 34 -20.00 -9.91 6.25
C ILE A 34 -20.88 -9.71 5.02
N CYS A 35 -20.58 -8.70 4.20
CA CYS A 35 -21.36 -8.40 3.00
C CYS A 35 -20.76 -9.03 1.73
N TRP A 36 -19.43 -9.11 1.64
CA TRP A 36 -18.77 -9.64 0.45
C TRP A 36 -18.56 -11.16 0.47
N PHE A 37 -18.58 -11.77 1.65
CA PHE A 37 -18.37 -13.21 1.83
C PHE A 37 -19.56 -13.86 2.53
N ASP A 38 -20.03 -14.98 2.02
CA ASP A 38 -21.20 -15.69 2.57
C ASP A 38 -20.90 -16.34 3.92
N GLN A 39 -19.66 -16.78 4.14
CA GLN A 39 -19.23 -17.38 5.39
C GLN A 39 -17.90 -16.80 5.82
N VAL A 40 -17.93 -16.00 6.88
CA VAL A 40 -16.74 -15.45 7.55
C VAL A 40 -16.65 -16.02 8.95
N GLU A 41 -15.45 -16.42 9.34
CA GLU A 41 -15.16 -17.03 10.63
C GLU A 41 -14.00 -16.35 11.32
N TYR A 42 -13.95 -16.47 12.64
CA TYR A 42 -12.85 -15.99 13.45
C TYR A 42 -12.42 -16.98 14.52
N ALA A 43 -11.16 -16.90 14.92
CA ALA A 43 -10.63 -17.62 16.06
C ALA A 43 -9.59 -16.76 16.80
N GLU A 44 -9.51 -16.87 18.11
CA GLU A 44 -8.45 -16.26 18.93
C GLU A 44 -7.61 -17.37 19.55
N GLU A 45 -6.30 -17.35 19.28
CA GLU A 45 -5.36 -18.33 19.85
C GLU A 45 -3.96 -17.73 19.97
N GLY A 46 -3.31 -17.95 21.13
CA GLY A 46 -1.93 -17.52 21.36
C GLY A 46 -1.71 -16.02 21.30
N GLY A 47 -2.73 -15.20 21.61
CA GLY A 47 -2.65 -13.74 21.53
C GLY A 47 -2.76 -13.18 20.11
N ALA A 48 -3.22 -13.99 19.16
CA ALA A 48 -3.52 -13.57 17.80
C ALA A 48 -4.99 -13.80 17.46
N LEU A 49 -5.57 -12.89 16.69
CA LEU A 49 -6.90 -13.00 16.10
C LEU A 49 -6.77 -13.38 14.63
N TYR A 50 -7.42 -14.45 14.25
CA TYR A 50 -7.48 -15.00 12.90
C TYR A 50 -8.85 -14.76 12.32
N LEU A 51 -8.88 -14.27 11.09
CA LEU A 51 -10.10 -14.08 10.29
C LEU A 51 -9.95 -14.88 9.01
N ARG A 52 -11.00 -15.57 8.59
CA ARG A 52 -11.04 -16.26 7.29
C ARG A 52 -12.42 -16.18 6.66
N ALA A 53 -12.46 -16.16 5.33
CA ALA A 53 -13.65 -16.47 4.56
C ALA A 53 -13.53 -17.90 4.01
N VAL A 54 -14.59 -18.67 4.15
CA VAL A 54 -14.69 -20.02 3.58
C VAL A 54 -15.25 -19.87 2.17
N VAL A 55 -14.46 -20.25 1.17
CA VAL A 55 -14.83 -20.15 -0.25
C VAL A 55 -14.54 -21.48 -0.96
N GLU A 56 -15.16 -21.71 -2.11
CA GLU A 56 -15.08 -23.00 -2.85
C GLU A 56 -13.65 -23.41 -3.20
N ASP A 57 -12.79 -22.43 -3.56
CA ASP A 57 -11.39 -22.66 -3.96
C ASP A 57 -10.40 -22.77 -2.79
N GLY A 58 -10.91 -22.81 -1.55
CA GLY A 58 -10.11 -22.87 -0.33
C GLY A 58 -10.17 -21.61 0.50
N ASP A 59 -9.94 -21.73 1.80
CA ASP A 59 -10.09 -20.63 2.77
C ASP A 59 -9.19 -19.44 2.46
N MET A 60 -9.76 -18.24 2.48
CA MET A 60 -9.05 -16.97 2.38
C MET A 60 -8.80 -16.44 3.78
N TYR A 61 -7.54 -16.36 4.19
CA TYR A 61 -7.15 -15.79 5.49
C TYR A 61 -6.74 -14.35 5.37
N TRP A 62 -7.10 -13.53 6.36
CA TRP A 62 -6.54 -12.19 6.56
C TRP A 62 -5.24 -12.27 7.34
N PRO A 63 -4.38 -11.24 7.26
CA PRO A 63 -3.21 -11.17 8.14
C PRO A 63 -3.67 -11.28 9.60
N PRO A 64 -3.13 -12.21 10.41
CA PRO A 64 -3.48 -12.28 11.81
C PRO A 64 -3.16 -10.97 12.52
N LEU A 65 -4.11 -10.47 13.30
CA LEU A 65 -3.89 -9.34 14.20
C LEU A 65 -3.30 -9.87 15.51
N VAL A 66 -2.23 -9.25 15.99
CA VAL A 66 -1.49 -9.74 17.15
C VAL A 66 -1.52 -8.74 18.31
N LYS A 67 -1.54 -9.26 19.55
CA LYS A 67 -1.35 -8.48 20.77
C LYS A 67 0.12 -8.11 20.96
N GLU A 68 0.37 -7.09 21.76
CA GLU A 68 1.73 -6.71 22.17
C GLU A 68 2.53 -7.93 22.68
N GLY A 69 3.75 -8.09 22.19
CA GLY A 69 4.63 -9.21 22.55
C GLY A 69 4.42 -10.50 21.73
N VAL A 70 3.47 -10.53 20.79
CA VAL A 70 3.28 -11.65 19.86
C VAL A 70 3.72 -11.21 18.46
N SER A 71 4.58 -12.01 17.81
CA SER A 71 5.01 -11.71 16.45
C SER A 71 4.03 -12.22 15.40
N ALA A 72 3.98 -11.56 14.24
CA ALA A 72 3.23 -12.04 13.09
C ALA A 72 3.72 -13.43 12.64
N GLU A 73 5.02 -13.69 12.76
CA GLU A 73 5.62 -14.99 12.44
C GLU A 73 5.11 -16.12 13.36
N ASP A 74 5.01 -15.87 14.67
CA ASP A 74 4.43 -16.83 15.61
C ASP A 74 2.95 -17.11 15.30
N ALA A 75 2.20 -16.06 14.97
CA ALA A 75 0.80 -16.22 14.55
C ALA A 75 0.68 -17.07 13.28
N LEU A 76 1.47 -16.79 12.25
CA LEU A 76 1.45 -17.55 11.00
C LEU A 76 1.90 -19.01 11.16
N SER A 77 2.77 -19.30 12.13
CA SER A 77 3.21 -20.68 12.41
C SER A 77 2.06 -21.62 12.81
N ARG A 78 0.93 -21.06 13.25
CA ARG A 78 -0.29 -21.82 13.63
C ARG A 78 -1.21 -22.10 12.45
N ILE A 79 -0.99 -21.43 11.32
CA ILE A 79 -1.72 -21.61 10.05
C ILE A 79 -0.73 -21.77 8.88
N PRO A 80 0.20 -22.75 8.94
CA PRO A 80 1.37 -22.83 8.07
C PRO A 80 1.03 -22.99 6.58
N ASP A 81 -0.14 -23.55 6.28
CA ASP A 81 -0.61 -23.82 4.91
C ASP A 81 -1.59 -22.76 4.39
N ALA A 82 -1.89 -21.72 5.19
CA ALA A 82 -2.87 -20.71 4.84
C ALA A 82 -2.33 -19.72 3.78
N THR A 83 -3.14 -19.47 2.76
CA THR A 83 -2.91 -18.31 1.87
C THR A 83 -3.49 -17.08 2.52
N ILE A 84 -2.64 -16.06 2.72
CA ILE A 84 -2.99 -14.79 3.36
C ILE A 84 -3.32 -13.77 2.28
N TYR A 85 -4.49 -13.18 2.36
CA TYR A 85 -4.96 -12.14 1.44
C TYR A 85 -4.91 -10.77 2.12
N PHE A 86 -4.79 -9.72 1.35
CA PHE A 86 -4.82 -8.32 1.81
C PHE A 86 -3.65 -7.92 2.74
N ALA A 87 -2.57 -8.70 2.79
CA ALA A 87 -1.39 -8.34 3.58
C ALA A 87 -0.81 -7.00 3.08
N ASN A 88 -0.58 -6.06 4.00
CA ASN A 88 0.09 -4.81 3.69
C ASN A 88 1.62 -4.99 3.67
N GLU A 89 2.35 -3.96 3.24
CA GLU A 89 3.81 -4.04 3.16
C GLU A 89 4.48 -4.27 4.52
N ASP A 90 3.93 -3.75 5.61
CA ASP A 90 4.51 -3.92 6.93
C ASP A 90 4.40 -5.37 7.38
N PHE A 91 3.23 -5.99 7.22
CA PHE A 91 3.02 -7.42 7.52
C PHE A 91 3.90 -8.33 6.64
N VAL A 92 4.00 -8.03 5.34
CA VAL A 92 4.90 -8.76 4.43
C VAL A 92 6.36 -8.66 4.89
N ASN A 93 6.79 -7.48 5.35
CA ASN A 93 8.16 -7.27 5.84
C ASN A 93 8.44 -8.01 7.14
N GLU A 94 7.47 -8.08 8.07
CA GLU A 94 7.61 -8.81 9.32
C GLU A 94 7.66 -10.34 9.12
N THR A 95 7.01 -10.83 8.07
CA THR A 95 6.85 -12.28 7.80
C THR A 95 7.69 -12.75 6.61
N TYR A 96 8.73 -11.99 6.31
CA TYR A 96 9.60 -12.19 5.17
C TYR A 96 10.21 -13.59 5.11
N GLY A 97 10.27 -14.16 3.92
CA GLY A 97 11.07 -15.34 3.65
C GLY A 97 10.29 -16.66 3.50
N LYS A 98 8.98 -16.72 3.81
CA LYS A 98 8.20 -17.98 3.85
C LYS A 98 7.08 -18.08 2.83
N TYR A 99 6.80 -17.00 2.09
CA TYR A 99 5.65 -16.89 1.21
C TYR A 99 6.01 -16.41 -0.19
N GLN A 100 5.38 -16.97 -1.19
CA GLN A 100 5.33 -16.37 -2.51
C GLN A 100 4.37 -15.17 -2.45
N LEU A 101 4.80 -14.02 -2.98
CA LEU A 101 4.04 -12.78 -2.93
C LEU A 101 3.47 -12.45 -4.30
N HIS A 102 2.19 -12.08 -4.33
CA HIS A 102 1.53 -11.54 -5.50
C HIS A 102 0.84 -10.23 -5.13
N CYS A 103 1.04 -9.18 -5.94
CA CYS A 103 0.41 -7.87 -5.75
C CYS A 103 0.06 -7.26 -7.10
N GLU A 104 -1.18 -6.82 -7.24
CA GLU A 104 -1.61 -6.10 -8.43
C GLU A 104 -1.91 -4.64 -8.10
N ARG A 105 -1.50 -3.73 -8.98
CA ARG A 105 -1.74 -2.29 -8.82
C ARG A 105 -3.24 -1.95 -8.62
N LYS A 106 -4.14 -2.73 -9.22
CA LYS A 106 -5.59 -2.52 -9.13
C LYS A 106 -6.14 -2.75 -7.71
N TRP A 107 -5.41 -3.46 -6.84
CA TRP A 107 -5.79 -3.76 -5.45
C TRP A 107 -5.26 -2.73 -4.45
N ALA A 108 -4.38 -1.82 -4.88
CA ALA A 108 -3.81 -0.82 -3.98
C ALA A 108 -4.87 0.22 -3.61
N GLU A 109 -5.05 0.43 -2.31
CA GLU A 109 -5.97 1.41 -1.75
C GLU A 109 -5.35 2.81 -1.73
N TYR A 110 -6.19 3.81 -1.90
CA TYR A 110 -5.79 5.22 -1.92
C TYR A 110 -6.01 5.83 -0.55
N ILE A 111 -4.90 6.16 0.14
CA ILE A 111 -4.91 6.74 1.47
C ILE A 111 -4.60 8.23 1.39
N TYR A 112 -5.49 9.05 1.95
CA TYR A 112 -5.36 10.50 1.95
C TYR A 112 -5.14 11.02 3.36
N ASP A 113 -4.31 12.04 3.53
CA ASP A 113 -4.32 12.84 4.76
C ASP A 113 -5.68 13.52 4.90
N ALA A 114 -6.34 13.34 6.04
CA ALA A 114 -7.71 13.82 6.22
C ALA A 114 -7.78 15.33 6.20
N ASN A 115 -6.80 16.05 6.77
CA ASN A 115 -6.78 17.50 6.77
C ASN A 115 -6.62 18.05 5.35
N ASP A 116 -5.68 17.50 4.57
CA ASP A 116 -5.45 17.88 3.19
C ASP A 116 -6.71 17.65 2.32
N PHE A 117 -7.33 16.48 2.48
CA PHE A 117 -8.54 16.10 1.72
C PHE A 117 -9.75 16.97 2.06
N ILE A 118 -9.88 17.37 3.31
CA ILE A 118 -10.96 18.26 3.80
C ILE A 118 -10.70 19.71 3.39
N ALA A 119 -9.50 20.23 3.63
CA ALA A 119 -9.16 21.62 3.38
C ALA A 119 -9.00 21.94 1.89
N LEU A 120 -8.52 20.98 1.11
CA LEU A 120 -8.20 21.12 -0.32
C LEU A 120 -7.32 22.33 -0.61
N GLU A 121 -6.35 22.64 0.25
CA GLU A 121 -5.48 23.82 0.14
C GLU A 121 -4.39 23.68 -0.94
N GLY A 122 -3.89 24.82 -1.41
CA GLY A 122 -2.80 24.91 -2.36
C GLY A 122 -3.21 24.68 -3.83
N LYS A 123 -2.21 24.80 -4.72
CA LYS A 123 -2.40 24.75 -6.19
C LYS A 123 -2.87 23.38 -6.66
N ARG A 124 -2.39 22.29 -6.05
CA ARG A 124 -2.71 20.91 -6.42
C ARG A 124 -4.18 20.57 -6.35
N TYR A 125 -4.96 21.25 -5.50
CA TYR A 125 -6.40 21.05 -5.35
C TYR A 125 -7.25 22.12 -6.04
N HIS A 126 -6.67 23.02 -6.84
CA HIS A 126 -7.41 24.10 -7.50
C HIS A 126 -8.59 23.59 -8.33
N ALA A 127 -8.40 22.53 -9.11
CA ALA A 127 -9.46 21.92 -9.91
C ALA A 127 -10.61 21.41 -9.04
N LYS A 128 -10.32 20.74 -7.90
CA LYS A 128 -11.35 20.24 -6.98
C LYS A 128 -12.18 21.37 -6.37
N ARG A 129 -11.52 22.42 -5.90
CA ARG A 129 -12.24 23.61 -5.40
C ARG A 129 -13.11 24.26 -6.48
N ASN A 130 -12.65 24.29 -7.73
CA ASN A 130 -13.46 24.83 -8.83
C ASN A 130 -14.68 23.98 -9.12
N HIS A 131 -14.56 22.64 -9.12
CA HIS A 131 -15.72 21.74 -9.26
C HIS A 131 -16.74 21.95 -8.15
N ILE A 132 -16.29 22.04 -6.89
CA ILE A 132 -17.17 22.31 -5.74
C ILE A 132 -17.85 23.69 -5.87
N LYS A 133 -17.08 24.73 -6.17
CA LYS A 133 -17.63 26.08 -6.37
C LYS A 133 -18.66 26.11 -7.51
N LYS A 134 -18.40 25.39 -8.59
CA LYS A 134 -19.32 25.31 -9.73
C LYS A 134 -20.62 24.62 -9.34
N PHE A 135 -20.54 23.49 -8.61
CA PHE A 135 -21.71 22.79 -8.10
C PHE A 135 -22.57 23.72 -7.22
N LEU A 136 -21.97 24.36 -6.22
CA LEU A 136 -22.67 25.29 -5.31
C LEU A 136 -23.25 26.55 -6.00
N LYS A 137 -22.66 26.94 -7.14
CA LYS A 137 -23.19 28.07 -7.93
C LYS A 137 -24.41 27.68 -8.77
N LEU A 138 -24.41 26.45 -9.29
CA LEU A 138 -25.41 25.97 -10.23
C LEU A 138 -26.65 25.40 -9.53
N TYR A 139 -26.45 24.81 -8.34
CA TYR A 139 -27.49 24.01 -7.70
C TYR A 139 -27.78 24.48 -6.26
N ASN A 140 -29.04 24.52 -5.92
CA ASN A 140 -29.49 24.72 -4.54
C ASN A 140 -29.52 23.35 -3.86
N SER A 141 -28.43 23.04 -3.14
CA SER A 141 -28.21 21.70 -2.58
C SER A 141 -28.25 21.68 -1.06
N THR A 142 -28.74 20.58 -0.50
CA THR A 142 -28.63 20.23 0.91
C THR A 142 -27.85 18.97 1.10
N VAL A 143 -27.19 18.82 2.26
CA VAL A 143 -26.49 17.59 2.68
C VAL A 143 -27.00 17.21 4.04
N GLU A 144 -27.48 16.00 4.17
CA GLU A 144 -28.01 15.48 5.42
C GLU A 144 -27.66 14.02 5.63
N GLN A 145 -27.64 13.58 6.88
CA GLN A 145 -27.50 12.18 7.22
C GLN A 145 -28.79 11.44 6.83
N ILE A 146 -28.65 10.23 6.29
CA ILE A 146 -29.76 9.39 5.91
C ILE A 146 -30.69 9.10 7.10
N LYS A 147 -32.00 9.11 6.84
CA LYS A 147 -33.06 8.77 7.79
C LYS A 147 -33.87 7.59 7.26
N PRO A 148 -34.65 6.90 8.13
CA PRO A 148 -35.51 5.80 7.69
C PRO A 148 -36.43 6.12 6.51
N GLU A 149 -36.97 7.32 6.48
CA GLU A 149 -37.85 7.81 5.41
C GLU A 149 -37.14 7.98 4.06
N ASP A 150 -35.83 8.18 4.04
CA ASP A 150 -35.05 8.39 2.83
C ASP A 150 -34.70 7.09 2.10
N LYS A 151 -34.83 5.94 2.78
CA LYS A 151 -34.29 4.66 2.28
C LYS A 151 -34.83 4.29 0.89
N GLN A 152 -36.12 4.47 0.65
CA GLN A 152 -36.73 4.14 -0.64
C GLN A 152 -36.24 5.07 -1.76
N ASP A 153 -36.08 6.35 -1.48
CA ASP A 153 -35.58 7.34 -2.46
C ASP A 153 -34.10 7.04 -2.81
N VAL A 154 -33.31 6.61 -1.83
CA VAL A 154 -31.91 6.24 -2.07
C VAL A 154 -31.82 4.99 -2.92
N LEU A 155 -32.58 3.93 -2.63
CA LEU A 155 -32.61 2.72 -3.46
C LEU A 155 -33.09 3.00 -4.89
N GLU A 156 -34.06 3.91 -5.04
CA GLU A 156 -34.50 4.36 -6.38
C GLU A 156 -33.39 5.14 -7.11
N PHE A 157 -32.64 5.99 -6.40
CA PHE A 157 -31.45 6.65 -6.97
C PHE A 157 -30.41 5.64 -7.45
N GLU A 158 -30.13 4.60 -6.65
CA GLU A 158 -29.18 3.53 -7.00
C GLU A 158 -29.64 2.76 -8.24
N ARG A 159 -30.93 2.41 -8.31
CA ARG A 159 -31.51 1.70 -9.45
C ARG A 159 -31.35 2.52 -10.73
N LYS A 160 -31.70 3.80 -10.69
CA LYS A 160 -31.52 4.70 -11.85
C LYS A 160 -30.06 4.86 -12.23
N TRP A 161 -29.16 4.96 -11.25
CA TRP A 161 -27.73 5.05 -11.51
C TRP A 161 -27.21 3.82 -12.25
N LEU A 162 -27.71 2.61 -11.94
CA LEU A 162 -27.37 1.37 -12.62
C LEU A 162 -27.92 1.31 -14.04
N GLU A 163 -29.17 1.72 -14.24
CA GLU A 163 -29.83 1.70 -15.55
C GLU A 163 -29.14 2.63 -16.57
N ASP A 164 -28.53 3.71 -16.09
CA ASP A 164 -27.76 4.65 -16.92
C ASP A 164 -26.41 4.09 -17.40
N LYS A 165 -26.04 2.86 -17.00
CA LYS A 165 -24.76 2.23 -17.36
C LYS A 165 -24.96 1.13 -18.37
N ASP A 166 -24.08 1.11 -19.37
CA ASP A 166 -23.96 0.00 -20.31
C ASP A 166 -23.04 -1.09 -19.73
N PHE A 167 -23.63 -2.04 -19.02
CA PHE A 167 -22.92 -3.15 -18.40
C PHE A 167 -23.06 -4.42 -19.24
N ASP A 168 -21.98 -5.20 -19.35
CA ASP A 168 -22.10 -6.60 -19.74
C ASP A 168 -22.80 -7.42 -18.65
N GLU A 169 -23.19 -8.67 -18.98
CA GLU A 169 -23.95 -9.53 -18.04
C GLU A 169 -23.21 -9.74 -16.72
N LYS A 170 -21.88 -9.92 -16.73
CA LYS A 170 -21.07 -10.13 -15.52
C LYS A 170 -20.99 -8.87 -14.66
N ALA A 171 -20.79 -7.71 -15.30
CA ALA A 171 -20.79 -6.43 -14.61
C ALA A 171 -22.14 -6.09 -14.02
N LYS A 172 -23.25 -6.47 -14.70
CA LYS A 172 -24.60 -6.32 -14.21
C LYS A 172 -24.88 -7.17 -12.98
N GLU A 173 -24.47 -8.44 -12.98
CA GLU A 173 -24.60 -9.34 -11.83
C GLU A 173 -23.83 -8.79 -10.61
N SER A 174 -22.59 -8.33 -10.83
CA SER A 174 -21.78 -7.70 -9.78
C SER A 174 -22.44 -6.44 -9.23
N ALA A 175 -23.04 -5.62 -10.10
CA ALA A 175 -23.72 -4.39 -9.70
C ALA A 175 -25.02 -4.64 -8.93
N LEU A 176 -25.75 -5.70 -9.26
CA LEU A 176 -26.93 -6.13 -8.48
C LEU A 176 -26.52 -6.62 -7.08
N ARG A 177 -25.43 -7.39 -6.98
CA ARG A 177 -24.88 -7.80 -5.67
C ARG A 177 -24.45 -6.59 -4.84
N GLU A 178 -23.80 -5.59 -5.47
CA GLU A 178 -23.44 -4.34 -4.80
C GLU A 178 -24.67 -3.63 -4.24
N MET A 179 -25.80 -3.59 -4.97
CA MET A 179 -27.04 -2.99 -4.48
C MET A 179 -27.59 -3.68 -3.22
N GLU A 180 -27.58 -5.01 -3.18
CA GLU A 180 -28.00 -5.75 -1.99
C GLU A 180 -27.13 -5.41 -0.78
N ILE A 181 -25.81 -5.32 -0.98
CA ILE A 181 -24.86 -4.92 0.05
C ILE A 181 -25.12 -3.50 0.54
N VAL A 182 -25.35 -2.59 -0.39
CA VAL A 182 -25.62 -1.17 -0.07
C VAL A 182 -26.94 -1.01 0.69
N ASP A 183 -27.98 -1.79 0.36
CA ASP A 183 -29.23 -1.80 1.11
C ASP A 183 -28.99 -2.20 2.59
N MET A 184 -28.19 -3.25 2.84
CA MET A 184 -27.81 -3.63 4.20
C MET A 184 -26.99 -2.51 4.91
N TRP A 185 -26.10 -1.84 4.20
CA TRP A 185 -25.31 -0.74 4.76
C TRP A 185 -26.18 0.47 5.12
N TYR A 186 -27.23 0.78 4.35
CA TYR A 186 -28.20 1.81 4.72
C TYR A 186 -28.91 1.48 6.03
N ASP A 187 -29.32 0.22 6.22
CA ASP A 187 -29.90 -0.21 7.50
C ASP A 187 -28.93 -0.02 8.67
N GLN A 188 -27.64 -0.26 8.45
CA GLN A 188 -26.63 -0.02 9.48
C GLN A 188 -26.38 1.48 9.72
N ALA A 189 -26.42 2.29 8.68
CA ALA A 189 -26.30 3.74 8.82
C ALA A 189 -27.50 4.36 9.56
N ILE A 190 -28.71 3.89 9.27
CA ILE A 190 -29.93 4.29 9.99
C ILE A 190 -29.86 3.91 11.48
N LYS A 191 -29.25 2.76 11.80
CA LYS A 191 -29.00 2.33 13.19
C LYS A 191 -27.83 3.06 13.86
N GLY A 192 -27.10 3.90 13.13
CA GLY A 192 -25.96 4.67 13.64
C GLY A 192 -24.65 3.86 13.79
N THR A 193 -24.54 2.70 13.14
CA THR A 193 -23.34 1.88 13.17
C THR A 193 -22.40 2.12 11.98
N LEU A 194 -22.95 2.64 10.88
CA LEU A 194 -22.24 3.25 9.77
C LEU A 194 -22.64 4.72 9.65
N ILE A 195 -21.94 5.45 8.81
CA ILE A 195 -22.22 6.84 8.50
C ILE A 195 -22.66 6.91 7.03
N ALA A 196 -23.82 7.52 6.76
CA ALA A 196 -24.26 7.78 5.39
C ALA A 196 -24.84 9.19 5.28
N ASP A 197 -24.34 9.94 4.31
CA ASP A 197 -24.87 11.26 3.93
C ASP A 197 -25.47 11.19 2.52
N ILE A 198 -26.54 11.92 2.33
CA ILE A 198 -27.20 12.15 1.04
C ILE A 198 -27.08 13.61 0.64
N VAL A 199 -26.89 13.84 -0.65
CA VAL A 199 -26.95 15.18 -1.27
C VAL A 199 -28.20 15.28 -2.07
N ARG A 200 -29.00 16.32 -1.79
CA ARG A 200 -30.21 16.66 -2.56
C ARG A 200 -30.03 17.97 -3.32
N VAL A 201 -30.61 18.05 -4.50
CA VAL A 201 -30.77 19.28 -5.27
C VAL A 201 -32.27 19.42 -5.56
N ASP A 202 -32.85 20.53 -5.14
CA ASP A 202 -34.29 20.81 -5.27
C ASP A 202 -35.20 19.66 -4.75
N GLY A 203 -34.72 18.96 -3.70
CA GLY A 203 -35.41 17.85 -3.06
C GLY A 203 -35.09 16.46 -3.63
N GLU A 204 -34.47 16.35 -4.80
CA GLU A 204 -34.08 15.08 -5.42
C GLU A 204 -32.71 14.64 -4.95
N ILE A 205 -32.52 13.33 -4.66
CA ILE A 205 -31.20 12.76 -4.31
C ILE A 205 -30.31 12.73 -5.57
N VAL A 206 -29.15 13.38 -5.46
CA VAL A 206 -28.16 13.45 -6.54
C VAL A 206 -26.82 12.82 -6.18
N GLY A 207 -26.65 12.44 -4.91
CA GLY A 207 -25.43 11.76 -4.47
C GLY A 207 -25.58 11.15 -3.09
N VAL A 208 -24.82 10.08 -2.87
CA VAL A 208 -24.79 9.30 -1.63
C VAL A 208 -23.35 8.92 -1.29
N SER A 209 -22.99 8.99 -0.01
CA SER A 209 -21.73 8.44 0.51
C SER A 209 -21.99 7.60 1.76
N ILE A 210 -21.32 6.47 1.87
CA ILE A 210 -21.31 5.60 3.05
C ILE A 210 -19.88 5.36 3.50
N GLY A 211 -19.64 5.38 4.80
CA GLY A 211 -18.34 5.09 5.37
C GLY A 211 -18.39 4.82 6.87
N GLU A 212 -17.26 4.57 7.43
CA GLU A 212 -17.10 4.35 8.87
C GLU A 212 -15.79 4.94 9.40
N ILE A 213 -15.73 5.14 10.71
CA ILE A 213 -14.48 5.39 11.42
C ILE A 213 -14.09 4.08 12.07
N MET A 214 -12.95 3.53 11.65
CA MET A 214 -12.38 2.29 12.16
C MET A 214 -11.92 2.48 13.62
N PRO A 215 -11.83 1.41 14.42
CA PRO A 215 -11.27 1.48 15.78
C PRO A 215 -9.83 1.98 15.83
N SER A 216 -9.10 1.92 14.72
CA SER A 216 -7.77 2.55 14.55
C SER A 216 -7.80 4.09 14.51
N GLY A 217 -9.00 4.70 14.44
CA GLY A 217 -9.18 6.15 14.29
C GLY A 217 -9.05 6.66 12.84
N ASN A 218 -8.87 5.78 11.86
CA ASN A 218 -8.85 6.12 10.45
C ASN A 218 -10.24 5.92 9.82
N ALA A 219 -10.58 6.73 8.83
CA ALA A 219 -11.85 6.62 8.12
C ALA A 219 -11.73 5.74 6.87
N VAL A 220 -12.81 5.04 6.55
CA VAL A 220 -12.99 4.33 5.28
C VAL A 220 -14.25 4.84 4.59
N VAL A 221 -14.12 5.27 3.33
CA VAL A 221 -15.24 5.52 2.43
C VAL A 221 -15.56 4.22 1.71
N MET A 222 -16.64 3.57 2.10
CA MET A 222 -17.05 2.27 1.59
C MET A 222 -17.79 2.38 0.26
N TYR A 223 -18.52 3.46 0.10
CA TYR A 223 -19.37 3.67 -1.05
C TYR A 223 -19.57 5.15 -1.35
N GLU A 224 -19.54 5.51 -2.63
CA GLU A 224 -19.78 6.89 -3.08
C GLU A 224 -20.31 6.88 -4.51
N LYS A 225 -21.53 7.32 -4.70
CA LYS A 225 -22.15 7.51 -6.02
C LYS A 225 -22.79 8.88 -6.16
N GLY A 226 -22.67 9.44 -7.36
CA GLY A 226 -23.28 10.73 -7.72
C GLY A 226 -23.82 10.71 -9.14
N ASN A 227 -24.89 11.46 -9.36
CA ASN A 227 -25.46 11.66 -10.69
C ASN A 227 -24.56 12.64 -11.48
N ILE A 228 -23.89 12.13 -12.50
CA ILE A 228 -22.92 12.89 -13.33
C ILE A 228 -23.55 14.06 -14.10
N GLN A 229 -24.88 14.09 -14.25
CA GLN A 229 -25.60 15.22 -14.86
C GLN A 229 -25.47 16.49 -14.02
N PHE A 230 -25.20 16.35 -12.71
CA PHE A 230 -24.94 17.47 -11.81
C PHE A 230 -23.44 17.76 -11.75
N GLU A 231 -23.02 18.75 -12.53
CA GLU A 231 -21.59 19.06 -12.69
C GLU A 231 -20.90 19.39 -11.35
N GLY A 232 -19.85 18.65 -11.01
CA GLY A 232 -19.09 18.84 -9.77
C GLY A 232 -19.60 18.02 -8.59
N VAL A 233 -20.68 17.24 -8.73
CA VAL A 233 -21.30 16.45 -7.66
C VAL A 233 -20.31 15.56 -6.91
N TYR A 234 -19.48 14.78 -7.60
CA TYR A 234 -18.51 13.92 -6.94
C TYR A 234 -17.47 14.66 -6.09
N SER A 235 -17.01 15.83 -6.56
CA SER A 235 -16.08 16.63 -5.77
C SER A 235 -16.74 17.27 -4.55
N TYR A 236 -17.98 17.69 -4.69
CA TYR A 236 -18.77 18.22 -3.60
C TYR A 236 -19.12 17.16 -2.57
N LEU A 237 -19.61 16.01 -3.02
CA LEU A 237 -19.98 14.86 -2.19
C LEU A 237 -18.79 14.39 -1.36
N ALA A 238 -17.66 14.03 -2.01
CA ALA A 238 -16.48 13.53 -1.34
C ALA A 238 -15.92 14.48 -0.28
N ASN A 239 -15.79 15.77 -0.62
CA ASN A 239 -15.25 16.76 0.31
C ASN A 239 -16.20 17.04 1.47
N THR A 240 -17.50 17.17 1.18
CA THR A 240 -18.50 17.48 2.20
C THR A 240 -18.69 16.31 3.16
N PHE A 241 -18.73 15.07 2.66
CA PHE A 241 -18.81 13.87 3.48
C PHE A 241 -17.62 13.76 4.44
N ALA A 242 -16.39 13.93 3.92
CA ALA A 242 -15.19 13.91 4.74
C ALA A 242 -15.18 15.04 5.79
N LYS A 243 -15.55 16.26 5.39
CA LYS A 243 -15.57 17.42 6.28
C LYS A 243 -16.57 17.27 7.42
N ARG A 244 -17.75 16.69 7.15
CA ARG A 244 -18.80 16.49 8.14
C ARG A 244 -18.46 15.38 9.13
N ASN A 245 -17.82 14.30 8.64
CA ASN A 245 -17.78 13.05 9.38
C ASN A 245 -16.35 12.63 9.80
N PHE A 246 -15.30 13.07 9.12
CA PHE A 246 -13.95 12.55 9.29
C PHE A 246 -12.90 13.57 9.74
N SER A 247 -13.34 14.74 10.23
CA SER A 247 -12.44 15.83 10.65
C SER A 247 -11.51 15.46 11.81
N GLY A 248 -11.84 14.42 12.58
CA GLY A 248 -10.99 13.90 13.67
C GLY A 248 -10.07 12.75 13.27
N CYS A 249 -10.14 12.28 12.02
CA CYS A 249 -9.32 11.17 11.54
C CYS A 249 -7.96 11.67 11.06
N LYS A 250 -6.94 10.79 11.13
CA LYS A 250 -5.64 11.06 10.53
C LYS A 250 -5.65 10.78 9.02
N TYR A 251 -6.21 9.66 8.63
CA TYR A 251 -6.28 9.23 7.25
C TYR A 251 -7.70 8.89 6.82
N ILE A 252 -7.95 9.05 5.51
CA ILE A 252 -9.17 8.61 4.83
C ILE A 252 -8.76 7.61 3.76
N ASN A 253 -9.22 6.37 3.89
CA ASN A 253 -9.11 5.33 2.88
C ASN A 253 -10.30 5.41 1.92
N ARG A 254 -10.05 5.52 0.62
CA ARG A 254 -11.08 5.51 -0.43
C ARG A 254 -10.98 4.27 -1.32
N GLN A 255 -10.48 3.18 -0.78
CA GLN A 255 -10.34 1.87 -1.41
C GLN A 255 -9.55 1.88 -2.75
N GLU A 256 -9.57 0.78 -3.49
CA GLU A 256 -8.83 0.57 -4.72
C GLU A 256 -9.50 1.16 -5.96
N ASP A 257 -8.81 1.12 -7.11
CA ASP A 257 -9.32 1.60 -8.41
C ASP A 257 -9.88 0.48 -9.30
N MET A 258 -9.86 -0.78 -8.85
CA MET A 258 -10.36 -1.96 -9.57
C MET A 258 -9.76 -2.13 -10.99
N GLY A 259 -8.66 -1.45 -11.30
CA GLY A 259 -8.06 -1.43 -12.64
C GLY A 259 -8.72 -0.47 -13.63
N LEU A 260 -9.75 0.29 -13.21
CA LEU A 260 -10.46 1.22 -14.07
C LEU A 260 -9.67 2.54 -14.20
N GLU A 261 -9.26 2.87 -15.42
CA GLU A 261 -8.41 4.04 -15.69
C GLU A 261 -9.06 5.36 -15.24
N GLY A 262 -10.35 5.54 -15.53
CA GLY A 262 -11.10 6.72 -15.12
C GLY A 262 -11.16 6.89 -13.59
N LEU A 263 -11.38 5.80 -12.86
CA LEU A 263 -11.41 5.79 -11.39
C LEU A 263 -10.00 6.05 -10.82
N ARG A 264 -8.97 5.44 -11.40
CA ARG A 264 -7.55 5.69 -11.08
C ARG A 264 -7.21 7.16 -11.22
N LYS A 265 -7.49 7.75 -12.37
CA LYS A 265 -7.26 9.18 -12.64
C LYS A 265 -8.02 10.07 -11.64
N SER A 266 -9.27 9.74 -11.35
CA SER A 266 -10.06 10.45 -10.35
C SER A 266 -9.41 10.40 -8.97
N LYS A 267 -9.04 9.20 -8.47
CA LYS A 267 -8.44 9.01 -7.14
C LYS A 267 -7.07 9.68 -7.05
N LEU A 268 -6.18 9.52 -8.03
CA LEU A 268 -4.89 10.21 -8.08
C LEU A 268 -5.01 11.73 -8.06
N SER A 269 -6.07 12.29 -8.68
CA SER A 269 -6.28 13.74 -8.72
C SER A 269 -6.58 14.39 -7.37
N TYR A 270 -6.78 13.61 -6.32
CA TYR A 270 -6.89 14.06 -4.92
C TYR A 270 -5.56 13.96 -4.16
N ASN A 271 -4.46 13.63 -4.84
CA ASN A 271 -3.11 13.57 -4.29
C ASN A 271 -3.04 12.71 -3.02
N PRO A 272 -3.17 11.39 -3.14
CA PRO A 272 -3.09 10.50 -2.00
C PRO A 272 -1.74 10.66 -1.28
N ALA A 273 -1.77 10.59 0.05
CA ALA A 273 -0.56 10.62 0.86
C ALA A 273 0.34 9.41 0.54
N PHE A 274 -0.30 8.24 0.35
CA PHE A 274 0.36 7.02 -0.13
C PHE A 274 -0.67 6.02 -0.67
N LEU A 275 -0.16 4.95 -1.27
CA LEU A 275 -0.97 3.81 -1.66
C LEU A 275 -0.70 2.66 -0.70
N ASN A 276 -1.75 2.11 -0.11
CA ASN A 276 -1.69 0.89 0.68
C ASN A 276 -1.73 -0.32 -0.26
N ASN A 277 -0.57 -0.86 -0.60
CA ASN A 277 -0.48 -2.05 -1.43
C ASN A 277 -0.99 -3.28 -0.66
N ARG A 278 -1.74 -4.14 -1.33
CA ARG A 278 -2.28 -5.38 -0.76
C ARG A 278 -1.68 -6.59 -1.50
N TYR A 279 -1.15 -7.52 -0.72
CA TYR A 279 -0.48 -8.71 -1.21
C TYR A 279 -1.31 -9.95 -0.93
N VAL A 280 -1.24 -10.91 -1.84
CA VAL A 280 -1.58 -12.31 -1.57
C VAL A 280 -0.28 -13.01 -1.26
N MET A 281 -0.24 -13.69 -0.12
CA MET A 281 0.91 -14.44 0.38
C MET A 281 0.56 -15.92 0.38
N THR A 282 1.15 -16.70 -0.53
CA THR A 282 0.95 -18.15 -0.62
C THR A 282 2.12 -18.87 0.04
N PRO A 283 1.90 -19.80 0.98
CA PRO A 283 2.97 -20.56 1.60
C PRO A 283 3.81 -21.27 0.56
N LEU A 284 5.11 -21.24 0.72
CA LEU A 284 5.98 -22.09 -0.08
C LEU A 284 5.82 -23.52 0.39
N GLN A 285 5.36 -24.39 -0.49
CA GLN A 285 5.51 -25.81 -0.26
C GLN A 285 7.00 -26.15 -0.21
N CYS A 286 7.51 -26.11 0.99
CA CYS A 286 8.75 -26.53 1.52
C CYS A 286 9.81 -27.07 0.54
N ALA A 287 10.85 -26.29 0.33
CA ALA A 287 12.18 -26.86 0.24
C ALA A 287 12.90 -26.56 1.57
N LYS A 288 13.28 -27.58 2.30
CA LYS A 288 14.09 -27.52 3.50
C LYS A 288 15.40 -26.77 3.21
N SER A 289 15.39 -25.45 3.32
CA SER A 289 16.60 -24.63 3.38
C SER A 289 16.29 -23.31 4.07
N PRO A 290 16.86 -23.01 5.21
CA PRO A 290 16.46 -21.88 6.06
C PRO A 290 16.82 -20.48 5.55
N ASN A 291 17.49 -20.35 4.40
CA ASN A 291 18.16 -19.11 3.99
C ASN A 291 17.83 -18.57 2.59
N LYS A 292 16.69 -18.89 1.98
CA LYS A 292 16.30 -18.23 0.72
C LYS A 292 14.98 -17.51 0.85
N CYS A 293 15.03 -16.20 0.63
CA CYS A 293 13.86 -15.34 0.51
C CYS A 293 12.90 -15.79 -0.59
N CYS A 294 11.62 -15.91 -0.27
CA CYS A 294 10.61 -16.42 -1.18
C CYS A 294 10.32 -15.53 -2.38
N ALA A 295 10.42 -14.20 -2.22
CA ALA A 295 10.25 -13.30 -3.36
C ALA A 295 11.31 -13.57 -4.45
N LEU A 296 12.37 -14.32 -4.10
CA LEU A 296 13.41 -14.76 -5.02
C LEU A 296 13.24 -16.22 -5.47
N THR A 297 12.23 -16.94 -4.97
CA THR A 297 11.95 -18.32 -5.38
C THR A 297 11.46 -18.34 -6.83
N GLY A 298 12.04 -19.22 -7.63
CA GLY A 298 11.77 -19.30 -9.07
C GLY A 298 12.63 -18.37 -9.92
N TYR A 299 13.37 -17.47 -9.29
CA TYR A 299 14.35 -16.61 -9.96
C TYR A 299 15.76 -17.10 -9.71
N LYS A 300 16.65 -16.84 -10.66
CA LYS A 300 18.08 -17.07 -10.48
C LYS A 300 18.69 -15.83 -9.83
N VAL A 301 19.20 -15.99 -8.60
CA VAL A 301 20.00 -14.95 -7.95
C VAL A 301 21.47 -15.22 -8.22
N LYS A 302 22.18 -14.22 -8.71
CA LYS A 302 23.58 -14.34 -9.11
C LYS A 302 24.36 -13.12 -8.60
N ARG A 303 25.58 -13.36 -8.07
CA ARG A 303 26.55 -12.28 -7.89
C ARG A 303 26.98 -11.80 -9.28
N LEU A 304 26.86 -10.51 -9.53
CA LEU A 304 27.32 -9.88 -10.75
C LEU A 304 28.83 -9.62 -10.65
N THR A 305 29.52 -9.85 -11.75
CA THR A 305 30.95 -9.66 -11.92
C THR A 305 31.22 -8.79 -13.14
N VAL A 306 32.48 -8.49 -13.43
CA VAL A 306 32.86 -7.74 -14.64
C VAL A 306 32.40 -8.40 -15.94
N GLU A 307 32.20 -9.71 -15.94
CA GLU A 307 31.64 -10.43 -17.09
C GLU A 307 30.16 -10.06 -17.37
N ASP A 308 29.45 -9.57 -16.35
CA ASP A 308 28.06 -9.15 -16.44
C ASP A 308 27.91 -7.64 -16.72
N TYR A 309 29.01 -6.94 -16.97
CA TYR A 309 29.04 -5.48 -17.11
C TYR A 309 28.01 -4.96 -18.14
N ASP A 310 28.06 -5.47 -19.37
CA ASP A 310 27.17 -5.01 -20.45
C ASP A 310 25.71 -5.28 -20.14
N THR A 311 25.40 -6.44 -19.55
CA THR A 311 24.04 -6.81 -19.15
C THR A 311 23.51 -5.87 -18.09
N ALA A 312 24.31 -5.56 -17.08
CA ALA A 312 23.91 -4.72 -15.96
C ALA A 312 23.84 -3.25 -16.37
N MET A 313 24.75 -2.75 -17.21
CA MET A 313 24.67 -1.37 -17.73
C MET A 313 23.44 -1.15 -18.59
N THR A 314 23.16 -2.09 -19.52
CA THR A 314 21.93 -2.04 -20.33
C THR A 314 20.68 -2.04 -19.45
N PHE A 315 20.69 -2.82 -18.36
CA PHE A 315 19.60 -2.86 -17.39
C PHE A 315 19.41 -1.51 -16.70
N PHE A 316 20.49 -0.86 -16.24
CA PHE A 316 20.42 0.46 -15.58
C PHE A 316 19.95 1.56 -16.54
N GLU A 317 20.45 1.57 -17.79
CA GLU A 317 20.02 2.52 -18.80
C GLU A 317 18.52 2.40 -19.10
N SER A 318 18.05 1.17 -19.36
CA SER A 318 16.65 0.89 -19.61
C SER A 318 15.76 1.23 -18.39
N GLY A 319 16.22 0.90 -17.19
CA GLY A 319 15.52 1.19 -15.94
C GLY A 319 15.41 2.69 -15.71
N ARG A 320 16.49 3.45 -15.96
CA ARG A 320 16.49 4.91 -15.83
C ARG A 320 15.55 5.58 -16.85
N GLU A 321 15.50 5.08 -18.07
CA GLU A 321 14.58 5.61 -19.08
C GLU A 321 13.11 5.41 -18.70
N ALA A 322 12.80 4.35 -17.97
CA ALA A 322 11.46 4.06 -17.47
C ALA A 322 11.03 4.88 -16.23
N LEU A 323 11.95 5.65 -15.64
CA LEU A 323 11.62 6.51 -14.50
C LEU A 323 10.89 7.79 -14.95
N GLU A 324 9.88 8.20 -14.18
CA GLU A 324 9.20 9.49 -14.38
C GLU A 324 10.17 10.66 -14.20
N ASP A 325 11.09 10.56 -13.25
CA ASP A 325 12.17 11.52 -13.02
C ASP A 325 13.52 10.78 -13.08
N LYS A 326 14.27 11.04 -14.15
CA LYS A 326 15.56 10.39 -14.42
C LYS A 326 16.64 10.74 -13.38
N LYS A 327 16.47 11.83 -12.63
CA LYS A 327 17.39 12.21 -11.55
C LYS A 327 17.31 11.29 -10.33
N HIS A 328 16.22 10.50 -10.18
CA HIS A 328 16.07 9.53 -9.09
C HIS A 328 17.02 8.33 -9.17
N PHE A 329 17.74 8.18 -10.27
CA PHE A 329 18.81 7.21 -10.42
C PHE A 329 19.97 7.82 -11.21
N LEU A 330 21.06 8.09 -10.54
CA LEU A 330 22.30 8.52 -11.17
C LEU A 330 23.02 7.29 -11.71
N ASN A 331 23.35 7.28 -12.99
CA ASN A 331 24.15 6.20 -13.58
C ASN A 331 25.55 6.24 -13.00
N TYR A 332 26.12 5.07 -12.83
CA TYR A 332 27.56 4.90 -12.60
C TYR A 332 28.34 5.40 -13.81
N THR A 333 29.50 5.95 -13.57
CA THR A 333 30.54 6.00 -14.61
C THR A 333 31.08 4.59 -14.87
N GLU A 334 31.74 4.40 -16.01
CA GLU A 334 32.33 3.08 -16.34
C GLU A 334 33.32 2.62 -15.28
N GLU A 335 34.16 3.53 -14.78
CA GLU A 335 35.17 3.24 -13.75
C GLU A 335 34.54 2.86 -12.40
N GLU A 336 33.54 3.64 -11.96
CA GLU A 336 32.80 3.36 -10.72
C GLU A 336 32.12 2.01 -10.79
N PHE A 337 31.42 1.71 -11.89
CA PHE A 337 30.67 0.47 -12.00
C PHE A 337 31.59 -0.75 -12.05
N LYS A 338 32.70 -0.68 -12.80
CA LYS A 338 33.72 -1.73 -12.78
C LYS A 338 34.29 -1.94 -11.38
N SER A 339 34.54 -0.86 -10.64
CA SER A 339 35.02 -0.96 -9.25
C SER A 339 34.01 -1.67 -8.35
N VAL A 340 32.71 -1.37 -8.47
CA VAL A 340 31.64 -2.05 -7.70
C VAL A 340 31.60 -3.55 -8.03
N LEU A 341 31.73 -3.91 -9.31
CA LEU A 341 31.72 -5.32 -9.74
C LEU A 341 32.99 -6.10 -9.31
N GLU A 342 34.14 -5.45 -9.27
CA GLU A 342 35.43 -6.07 -8.89
C GLU A 342 35.65 -6.15 -7.38
N LYS A 343 35.42 -5.02 -6.68
CA LYS A 343 35.77 -4.84 -5.27
C LYS A 343 34.59 -4.89 -4.33
N GLY A 344 33.40 -4.48 -4.83
CA GLY A 344 32.15 -4.49 -4.09
C GLY A 344 31.45 -5.85 -4.14
N PHE A 345 30.20 -5.82 -3.74
CA PHE A 345 29.30 -6.97 -3.79
C PHE A 345 27.98 -6.56 -4.41
N MET A 346 27.66 -7.04 -5.60
CA MET A 346 26.41 -6.79 -6.29
C MET A 346 25.68 -8.10 -6.58
N LEU A 347 24.40 -8.13 -6.26
CA LEU A 347 23.51 -9.22 -6.66
C LEU A 347 22.55 -8.77 -7.76
N GLY A 348 22.25 -9.69 -8.67
CA GLY A 348 21.21 -9.59 -9.69
C GLY A 348 20.19 -10.71 -9.58
N VAL A 349 18.93 -10.39 -9.81
CA VAL A 349 17.83 -11.37 -9.90
C VAL A 349 17.42 -11.52 -11.35
N PHE A 350 17.40 -12.75 -11.85
CA PHE A 350 17.12 -13.09 -13.24
C PHE A 350 15.85 -13.96 -13.36
N ASP A 351 15.05 -13.65 -14.36
CA ASP A 351 13.97 -14.50 -14.89
C ASP A 351 14.44 -15.03 -16.25
N GLY A 352 14.84 -16.31 -16.30
CA GLY A 352 15.63 -16.82 -17.42
C GLY A 352 16.94 -16.04 -17.56
N ASP A 353 17.14 -15.41 -18.71
CA ASP A 353 18.33 -14.58 -18.99
C ASP A 353 18.08 -13.08 -18.74
N LYS A 354 16.84 -12.70 -18.38
CA LYS A 354 16.46 -11.31 -18.16
C LYS A 354 16.74 -10.86 -16.73
N LEU A 355 17.58 -9.82 -16.58
CA LEU A 355 17.84 -9.17 -15.29
C LEU A 355 16.62 -8.36 -14.86
N LEU A 356 16.08 -8.62 -13.67
CA LEU A 356 14.89 -7.99 -13.13
C LEU A 356 15.16 -7.00 -11.99
N SER A 357 16.20 -7.25 -11.19
CA SER A 357 16.52 -6.37 -10.06
C SER A 357 17.97 -6.49 -9.68
N THR A 358 18.55 -5.40 -9.16
CA THR A 358 19.92 -5.31 -8.66
C THR A 358 19.96 -4.65 -7.30
N CYS A 359 21.01 -4.93 -6.52
CA CYS A 359 21.38 -4.25 -5.28
C CYS A 359 22.86 -4.50 -5.00
N ALA A 360 23.56 -3.49 -4.48
CA ALA A 360 25.00 -3.56 -4.24
C ALA A 360 25.44 -2.98 -2.90
N VAL A 361 26.61 -3.42 -2.44
CA VAL A 361 27.46 -2.69 -1.48
C VAL A 361 28.76 -2.35 -2.18
N ASP A 362 29.04 -1.06 -2.31
CA ASP A 362 30.35 -0.57 -2.74
C ASP A 362 31.27 -0.44 -1.53
N THR A 363 32.44 -1.07 -1.62
CA THR A 363 33.42 -1.12 -0.54
C THR A 363 34.60 -0.15 -0.75
N ASP A 364 34.45 0.87 -1.61
CA ASP A 364 35.47 1.90 -1.80
C ASP A 364 35.71 2.66 -0.50
N LYS A 365 36.96 2.59 -0.01
CA LYS A 365 37.32 3.14 1.30
C LYS A 365 37.44 4.66 1.27
N GLU A 366 37.81 5.26 0.16
CA GLU A 366 37.95 6.74 0.07
C GLU A 366 36.55 7.38 0.00
N TYR A 367 35.63 6.77 -0.75
CA TYR A 367 34.26 7.20 -0.75
C TYR A 367 33.58 6.95 0.61
N GLY A 368 33.88 5.82 1.25
CA GLY A 368 33.42 5.51 2.60
C GLY A 368 33.81 6.54 3.66
N LYS A 369 35.00 7.17 3.55
CA LYS A 369 35.40 8.28 4.44
C LYS A 369 34.50 9.51 4.24
N LYS A 370 34.19 9.85 2.98
CA LYS A 370 33.27 10.96 2.68
C LYS A 370 31.87 10.71 3.23
N LEU A 371 31.38 9.47 3.11
CA LEU A 371 30.10 9.08 3.70
C LEU A 371 30.11 9.24 5.24
N ALA A 372 31.19 8.83 5.89
CA ALA A 372 31.37 8.96 7.34
C ALA A 372 31.34 10.44 7.80
N GLU A 373 31.99 11.34 7.04
CA GLU A 373 32.00 12.79 7.31
C GLU A 373 30.59 13.39 7.18
N ILE A 374 29.86 13.08 6.10
CA ILE A 374 28.50 13.59 5.85
C ILE A 374 27.50 13.06 6.89
N CYS A 375 27.68 11.81 7.34
CA CYS A 375 26.83 11.19 8.34
C CYS A 375 27.25 11.50 9.79
N HIS A 376 28.21 12.40 10.00
CA HIS A 376 28.74 12.82 11.31
C HIS A 376 29.12 11.63 12.21
N ALA A 377 29.88 10.68 11.66
CA ALA A 377 30.27 9.46 12.35
C ALA A 377 31.18 9.74 13.56
N GLU A 378 30.73 9.35 14.75
CA GLU A 378 31.47 9.57 16.01
C GLU A 378 32.60 8.55 16.24
N LYS A 379 32.58 7.42 15.51
CA LYS A 379 33.55 6.33 15.66
C LYS A 379 34.21 5.96 14.34
N PRO A 380 35.46 5.51 14.34
CA PRO A 380 36.18 5.07 13.15
C PRO A 380 35.66 3.67 12.70
N ILE A 381 34.43 3.61 12.20
CA ILE A 381 33.82 2.40 11.61
C ILE A 381 33.77 2.58 10.11
N ASN A 382 34.03 1.53 9.36
CA ASN A 382 33.90 1.55 7.90
C ASN A 382 32.49 1.91 7.48
N HIS A 383 32.38 2.86 6.57
CA HIS A 383 31.14 3.23 5.90
C HIS A 383 31.22 2.71 4.46
N TYR A 384 30.16 2.09 3.99
CA TYR A 384 30.05 1.54 2.64
C TYR A 384 28.78 2.03 1.99
N GLU A 385 28.81 2.30 0.68
CA GLU A 385 27.63 2.71 -0.03
C GLU A 385 26.72 1.49 -0.31
N PHE A 386 25.45 1.63 0.06
CA PHE A 386 24.39 0.70 -0.29
C PHE A 386 23.65 1.26 -1.50
N SER A 387 23.94 0.74 -2.68
CA SER A 387 23.64 1.36 -3.97
C SER A 387 23.12 0.38 -5.01
N GLY A 388 22.98 0.83 -6.26
CA GLY A 388 22.57 0.01 -7.39
C GLY A 388 21.19 -0.62 -7.25
N ILE A 389 20.30 -0.03 -6.46
CA ILE A 389 18.95 -0.56 -6.21
C ILE A 389 18.05 -0.15 -7.37
N MET A 390 17.83 -1.07 -8.28
CA MET A 390 16.91 -0.89 -9.39
C MET A 390 16.07 -2.15 -9.62
N THR A 391 14.84 -1.96 -10.10
CA THR A 391 13.95 -3.08 -10.42
C THR A 391 13.16 -2.75 -11.68
N ALA A 392 13.29 -3.62 -12.68
CA ALA A 392 12.53 -3.52 -13.93
C ALA A 392 11.02 -3.49 -13.68
N PRO A 393 10.22 -2.86 -14.57
CA PRO A 393 8.78 -2.79 -14.41
C PRO A 393 8.11 -4.16 -14.14
N GLU A 394 8.59 -5.21 -14.81
CA GLU A 394 8.08 -6.58 -14.67
C GLU A 394 8.42 -7.24 -13.34
N GLY A 395 9.50 -6.77 -12.67
CA GLY A 395 9.91 -7.20 -11.33
C GLY A 395 9.29 -6.40 -10.20
N GLN A 396 8.66 -5.24 -10.52
CA GLN A 396 8.07 -4.38 -9.50
C GLN A 396 6.85 -5.04 -8.85
N ARG A 397 6.58 -4.68 -7.57
CA ARG A 397 5.46 -5.18 -6.76
C ARG A 397 5.46 -6.69 -6.50
N LYS A 398 6.57 -7.37 -6.75
CA LYS A 398 6.77 -8.79 -6.47
C LYS A 398 7.63 -9.01 -5.21
N GLY A 399 7.97 -7.96 -4.47
CA GLY A 399 8.85 -8.02 -3.31
C GLY A 399 10.34 -8.29 -3.63
N ILE A 400 10.71 -8.46 -4.91
CA ILE A 400 12.05 -8.85 -5.37
C ILE A 400 13.13 -7.87 -4.86
N SER A 401 12.87 -6.55 -4.99
CA SER A 401 13.83 -5.52 -4.59
C SER A 401 14.17 -5.59 -3.09
N ASN A 402 13.13 -5.62 -2.24
CA ASN A 402 13.32 -5.71 -0.79
C ASN A 402 14.01 -7.00 -0.38
N ALA A 403 13.66 -8.10 -1.05
CA ALA A 403 14.28 -9.40 -0.86
C ALA A 403 15.77 -9.35 -1.15
N LEU A 404 16.11 -8.80 -2.31
CA LEU A 404 17.50 -8.67 -2.74
C LEU A 404 18.30 -7.74 -1.83
N CYS A 405 17.71 -6.62 -1.40
CA CYS A 405 18.34 -5.72 -0.44
C CYS A 405 18.67 -6.42 0.89
N ARG A 406 17.78 -7.30 1.38
CA ARG A 406 18.05 -8.08 2.61
C ARG A 406 19.20 -9.05 2.42
N GLU A 407 19.28 -9.77 1.31
CA GLU A 407 20.41 -10.66 1.00
C GLU A 407 21.74 -9.89 1.01
N VAL A 408 21.76 -8.68 0.44
CA VAL A 408 22.95 -7.82 0.43
C VAL A 408 23.28 -7.29 1.83
N ILE A 409 22.28 -6.97 2.65
CA ILE A 409 22.48 -6.58 4.05
C ILE A 409 23.02 -7.76 4.87
N GLU A 410 22.50 -8.98 4.69
CA GLU A 410 23.01 -10.17 5.38
C GLU A 410 24.44 -10.48 4.95
N TYR A 411 24.78 -10.37 3.66
CA TYR A 411 26.16 -10.45 3.21
C TYR A 411 27.08 -9.46 3.95
N ALA A 412 26.62 -8.20 4.09
CA ALA A 412 27.40 -7.19 4.79
C ALA A 412 27.59 -7.52 6.27
N LYS A 413 26.58 -8.07 6.94
CA LYS A 413 26.68 -8.55 8.33
C LYS A 413 27.71 -9.67 8.48
N GLU A 414 27.72 -10.63 7.57
CA GLU A 414 28.60 -11.79 7.63
C GLU A 414 30.04 -11.45 7.25
N ASN A 415 30.26 -10.52 6.31
CA ASN A 415 31.59 -10.33 5.68
C ASN A 415 32.22 -8.95 5.95
N LEU A 416 31.45 -7.94 6.33
CA LEU A 416 31.93 -6.56 6.44
C LEU A 416 31.73 -5.95 7.85
N SER A 417 30.98 -6.62 8.72
CA SER A 417 30.68 -6.16 10.08
C SER A 417 31.95 -6.11 10.96
N PRO A 418 32.08 -5.10 11.85
CA PRO A 418 31.17 -3.96 12.04
C PRO A 418 31.33 -2.88 10.98
N CYS A 419 30.22 -2.49 10.35
CA CYS A 419 30.23 -1.41 9.37
C CYS A 419 28.92 -0.59 9.40
N VAL A 420 28.89 0.50 8.67
CA VAL A 420 27.67 1.29 8.40
C VAL A 420 27.38 1.24 6.91
N LEU A 421 26.22 0.78 6.54
CA LEU A 421 25.70 0.88 5.19
C LEU A 421 25.03 2.24 5.01
N CYS A 422 25.39 3.00 3.97
CA CYS A 422 24.87 4.32 3.67
C CYS A 422 24.23 4.32 2.29
N ALA A 423 22.92 4.53 2.23
CA ALA A 423 22.21 4.76 0.98
C ALA A 423 22.07 6.25 0.71
N VAL A 424 22.46 6.69 -0.48
CA VAL A 424 22.37 8.09 -0.93
C VAL A 424 21.15 8.22 -1.82
N VAL A 425 20.15 8.98 -1.40
CA VAL A 425 18.85 9.08 -2.07
C VAL A 425 18.47 10.53 -2.28
N GLN A 426 18.01 10.85 -3.46
CA GLN A 426 17.55 12.19 -3.75
C GLN A 426 16.37 12.57 -2.84
N PHE A 427 16.35 13.84 -2.42
CA PHE A 427 15.46 14.37 -1.38
C PHE A 427 13.98 14.09 -1.62
N ASP A 428 13.53 14.13 -2.86
CA ASP A 428 12.13 13.93 -3.28
C ASP A 428 11.79 12.49 -3.73
N ASN A 429 12.76 11.56 -3.72
CA ASN A 429 12.53 10.15 -4.00
C ASN A 429 11.94 9.42 -2.79
N LEU A 430 10.71 9.81 -2.42
CA LEU A 430 10.02 9.28 -1.24
C LEU A 430 9.83 7.76 -1.29
N ARG A 431 9.74 7.18 -2.49
CA ARG A 431 9.60 5.73 -2.65
C ARG A 431 10.84 4.98 -2.16
N SER A 432 12.03 5.41 -2.60
CA SER A 432 13.29 4.82 -2.14
C SER A 432 13.54 5.07 -0.66
N ILE A 433 13.27 6.30 -0.18
CA ILE A 433 13.41 6.65 1.23
C ILE A 433 12.56 5.73 2.11
N ASN A 434 11.28 5.59 1.81
CA ASN A 434 10.37 4.73 2.58
C ASN A 434 10.81 3.26 2.56
N ASN A 435 11.27 2.76 1.41
CA ASN A 435 11.76 1.38 1.31
C ASN A 435 13.01 1.15 2.17
N LEU A 436 13.96 2.07 2.18
CA LEU A 436 15.16 1.98 3.00
C LEU A 436 14.84 2.09 4.49
N GLN A 437 13.92 2.98 4.88
CA GLN A 437 13.47 3.08 6.26
C GLN A 437 12.84 1.77 6.76
N LYS A 438 12.04 1.09 5.93
CA LYS A 438 11.50 -0.25 6.23
C LYS A 438 12.58 -1.33 6.38
N LEU A 439 13.72 -1.15 5.74
CA LEU A 439 14.90 -2.01 5.92
C LEU A 439 15.74 -1.62 7.16
N GLY A 440 15.29 -0.63 7.93
CA GLY A 440 15.92 -0.15 9.17
C GLY A 440 17.07 0.83 8.93
N PHE A 441 17.05 1.55 7.80
CA PHE A 441 17.90 2.69 7.57
C PHE A 441 17.30 3.95 8.19
N GLU A 442 18.14 4.79 8.79
CA GLU A 442 17.79 6.07 9.42
C GLU A 442 18.50 7.21 8.71
N GLU A 443 17.81 8.34 8.52
CA GLU A 443 18.44 9.54 7.96
C GLU A 443 19.46 10.12 8.95
N ARG A 444 20.74 10.22 8.53
CA ARG A 444 21.84 10.73 9.34
C ARG A 444 22.55 11.93 8.75
N GLY A 445 22.28 12.29 7.52
CA GLY A 445 22.92 13.43 6.88
C GLY A 445 22.18 13.90 5.64
N ARG A 446 22.54 15.11 5.21
CA ARG A 446 22.10 15.73 3.96
C ARG A 446 23.26 16.45 3.32
N ALA A 447 23.36 16.37 2.00
CA ALA A 447 24.31 17.13 1.24
C ALA A 447 23.77 17.46 -0.14
N GLU A 448 24.22 18.57 -0.69
CA GLU A 448 23.98 18.96 -2.07
C GLU A 448 25.13 18.43 -2.95
N TYR A 449 24.75 17.84 -4.09
CA TYR A 449 25.70 17.40 -5.10
C TYR A 449 25.13 17.67 -6.51
N ASN A 450 25.88 18.35 -7.36
CA ASN A 450 25.46 18.70 -8.73
C ASN A 450 24.08 19.39 -8.79
N GLU A 451 23.83 20.38 -7.94
CA GLU A 451 22.57 21.14 -7.84
C GLU A 451 21.35 20.29 -7.37
N TYR A 452 21.57 19.09 -6.83
CA TYR A 452 20.53 18.24 -6.25
C TYR A 452 20.77 18.00 -4.77
N ASP A 453 19.67 18.02 -4.00
CA ASP A 453 19.68 17.68 -2.59
C ASP A 453 19.56 16.16 -2.38
N PHE A 454 20.43 15.60 -1.54
CA PHE A 454 20.42 14.19 -1.18
C PHE A 454 20.25 13.97 0.32
N ARG A 455 19.55 12.91 0.67
CA ARG A 455 19.50 12.33 2.02
C ARG A 455 20.42 11.14 2.11
N TYR A 456 21.11 11.04 3.23
CA TYR A 456 22.00 9.93 3.55
C TYR A 456 21.33 9.08 4.62
N LEU A 457 20.83 7.93 4.22
CA LEU A 457 20.17 6.98 5.10
C LEU A 457 21.15 5.88 5.48
N CYS A 458 21.36 5.65 6.76
CA CYS A 458 22.39 4.79 7.29
C CYS A 458 21.82 3.66 8.15
N LYS A 459 22.47 2.49 8.08
CA LYS A 459 22.15 1.32 8.89
C LYS A 459 23.44 0.74 9.47
N ASN A 460 23.50 0.57 10.79
CA ASN A 460 24.59 -0.16 11.43
C ASN A 460 24.42 -1.66 11.16
N VAL A 461 25.50 -2.31 10.83
CA VAL A 461 25.52 -3.73 10.45
C VAL A 461 26.69 -4.45 11.12
#